data_e9f7cef53a4d71f0c793f0a0e16538ed
#
_entry.id   e9f7cef53a4d71f0c793f0a0e16538ed
#
_cell.length_a   1.000
_cell.length_b   1.000
_cell.length_c   1.000
_cell.angle_alpha   90.00
_cell.angle_beta   90.00
_cell.angle_gamma   90.00
#
_symmetry.space_group_name_H-M   'P 1'
#
loop_
_entity.id
_entity.type
_entity.pdbx_description
1 polymer ?
#
loop_
_entity_poly.entity_id
_entity_poly.type
_entity_poly.pdbx_seq_one_letter_code
_entity_poly.pdbx_strand_id
1 'polypeptide(L)'
;MTENSFRLSNGAAVLAAQNEGLHSVSLAVVLPFCAHETAGVYHFVEHLFFERAGELRAEEINRRMSECGSEILAYTAKNHMCFSFHCRREVFAQQLSLLVSMLREKGHAAEDFDKVLPVIENEIFEYDFYDYAREDVLRELWYDARYRESVLGTPKALRSLTLETLQKARDGLFTDAVHIFLAGGFSETELSLVKEAFESFSLSPFSPLPPVSAPPRYLKDVEKVGRGRDLQMMFTYHVKDVSEEEIFLSPYLKNAVFYGMDAVFNEFMTAEGFPFYSVDADYAVLGNELIFYWLVHVKKRDVNAFKEVAQVFERAVLKAPLMSVVRPFLGDNLVFLYDNPERLVNRYTDLFEDSFRAVTLEESRRLAMELSDNRLYDVWKTFLLGEKKIFLIGKQ
;
A
#
# COMPACT_ATOMS: atom_id res chain seq x y z
N MET A 1 -26.08 5.30 0.06
CA MET A 1 -25.03 4.62 -0.75
C MET A 1 -25.39 3.15 -0.83
N THR A 2 -25.22 2.54 -2.00
CA THR A 2 -25.47 1.12 -2.26
C THR A 2 -24.20 0.48 -2.75
N GLU A 3 -23.75 -0.59 -2.08
CA GLU A 3 -22.60 -1.38 -2.48
C GLU A 3 -23.05 -2.63 -3.23
N ASN A 4 -22.32 -2.96 -4.30
CA ASN A 4 -22.56 -4.15 -5.11
C ASN A 4 -21.22 -4.78 -5.49
N SER A 5 -21.05 -6.08 -5.20
CA SER A 5 -19.87 -6.86 -5.54
C SER A 5 -20.24 -7.98 -6.49
N PHE A 6 -19.54 -8.10 -7.62
CA PHE A 6 -19.78 -9.10 -8.64
C PHE A 6 -18.51 -9.41 -9.45
N ARG A 7 -18.55 -10.49 -10.22
CA ARG A 7 -17.48 -10.80 -11.19
C ARG A 7 -17.95 -10.57 -12.61
N LEU A 8 -17.03 -10.10 -13.45
CA LEU A 8 -17.20 -9.99 -14.90
C LEU A 8 -17.09 -11.37 -15.56
N SER A 9 -17.54 -11.46 -16.81
CA SER A 9 -17.51 -12.71 -17.59
C SER A 9 -16.10 -13.30 -17.75
N ASN A 10 -15.08 -12.45 -17.75
CA ASN A 10 -13.66 -12.84 -17.84
C ASN A 10 -12.99 -13.13 -16.49
N GLY A 11 -13.74 -13.06 -15.38
CA GLY A 11 -13.24 -13.37 -14.03
C GLY A 11 -12.84 -12.18 -13.17
N ALA A 12 -12.60 -10.99 -13.73
CA ALA A 12 -12.28 -9.79 -12.96
C ALA A 12 -13.37 -9.46 -11.94
N ALA A 13 -13.00 -9.05 -10.75
CA ALA A 13 -13.94 -8.67 -9.69
C ALA A 13 -14.22 -7.17 -9.69
N VAL A 14 -15.44 -6.79 -9.40
CA VAL A 14 -15.87 -5.40 -9.27
C VAL A 14 -16.53 -5.19 -7.91
N LEU A 15 -16.12 -4.15 -7.19
CA LEU A 15 -16.82 -3.63 -6.02
C LEU A 15 -17.23 -2.18 -6.34
N ALA A 16 -18.54 -1.94 -6.46
CA ALA A 16 -19.10 -0.66 -6.83
C ALA A 16 -19.93 -0.09 -5.67
N ALA A 17 -19.64 1.14 -5.27
CA ALA A 17 -20.31 1.88 -4.19
C ALA A 17 -20.98 3.15 -4.76
N GLN A 18 -22.27 3.05 -5.04
CA GLN A 18 -23.04 4.14 -5.66
C GLN A 18 -23.61 5.11 -4.62
N ASN A 19 -23.38 6.40 -4.85
CA ASN A 19 -24.02 7.48 -4.10
C ASN A 19 -24.46 8.58 -5.08
N GLU A 20 -25.72 8.54 -5.51
CA GLU A 20 -26.29 9.44 -6.53
C GLU A 20 -26.23 10.92 -6.16
N GLY A 21 -26.08 11.24 -4.87
CA GLY A 21 -25.94 12.62 -4.38
C GLY A 21 -24.60 13.27 -4.66
N LEU A 22 -23.61 12.50 -5.14
CA LEU A 22 -22.28 13.00 -5.44
C LEU A 22 -22.13 13.36 -6.91
N HIS A 23 -21.28 14.35 -7.21
CA HIS A 23 -20.95 14.81 -8.56
C HIS A 23 -19.62 14.28 -9.08
N SER A 24 -18.89 13.57 -8.25
CA SER A 24 -17.60 12.99 -8.58
C SER A 24 -17.65 11.46 -8.52
N VAL A 25 -16.75 10.86 -9.29
CA VAL A 25 -16.57 9.41 -9.39
C VAL A 25 -15.09 9.09 -9.25
N SER A 26 -14.79 8.05 -8.50
CA SER A 26 -13.45 7.52 -8.35
C SER A 26 -13.41 6.07 -8.80
N LEU A 27 -12.34 5.70 -9.49
CA LEU A 27 -12.09 4.33 -9.93
C LEU A 27 -10.65 3.95 -9.61
N ALA A 28 -10.46 2.71 -9.12
CA ALA A 28 -9.15 2.09 -9.05
C ALA A 28 -9.19 0.69 -9.68
N VAL A 29 -8.08 0.32 -10.29
CA VAL A 29 -7.83 -1.01 -10.86
C VAL A 29 -6.59 -1.57 -10.22
N VAL A 30 -6.72 -2.66 -9.50
CA VAL A 30 -5.60 -3.37 -8.87
C VAL A 30 -5.27 -4.59 -9.70
N LEU A 31 -4.01 -4.71 -10.08
CA LEU A 31 -3.42 -5.77 -10.88
C LEU A 31 -2.46 -6.59 -10.02
N PRO A 32 -2.91 -7.68 -9.35
CA PRO A 32 -2.04 -8.54 -8.56
C PRO A 32 -1.01 -9.25 -9.44
N PHE A 33 0.19 -9.40 -8.91
CA PHE A 33 1.25 -10.17 -9.57
C PHE A 33 2.12 -10.92 -8.54
N CYS A 34 2.87 -11.89 -9.02
CA CYS A 34 3.93 -12.51 -8.23
C CYS A 34 5.22 -11.70 -8.35
N ALA A 35 5.95 -11.54 -7.25
CA ALA A 35 7.23 -10.85 -7.27
C ALA A 35 8.16 -11.43 -8.37
N HIS A 36 8.82 -10.55 -9.10
CA HIS A 36 9.73 -10.92 -10.20
C HIS A 36 11.16 -11.07 -9.66
N GLU A 37 11.95 -11.97 -10.29
CA GLU A 37 13.35 -12.20 -9.91
C GLU A 37 14.24 -10.96 -10.12
N THR A 38 13.88 -10.08 -11.06
CA THR A 38 14.61 -8.85 -11.35
C THR A 38 13.96 -7.66 -10.67
N ALA A 39 14.69 -7.00 -9.80
CA ALA A 39 14.25 -5.81 -9.09
C ALA A 39 13.86 -4.68 -10.06
N GLY A 40 12.74 -4.00 -9.79
CA GLY A 40 12.27 -2.85 -10.54
C GLY A 40 11.52 -3.15 -11.83
N VAL A 41 11.32 -4.42 -12.21
CA VAL A 41 10.63 -4.80 -13.46
C VAL A 41 9.22 -4.22 -13.51
N TYR A 42 8.41 -4.42 -12.48
CA TYR A 42 7.02 -3.95 -12.49
C TYR A 42 6.92 -2.43 -12.36
N HIS A 43 7.81 -1.80 -11.60
CA HIS A 43 7.90 -0.35 -11.53
C HIS A 43 8.26 0.26 -12.90
N PHE A 44 9.18 -0.35 -13.63
CA PHE A 44 9.47 0.06 -14.99
C PHE A 44 8.26 -0.09 -15.92
N VAL A 45 7.51 -1.19 -15.81
CA VAL A 45 6.27 -1.42 -16.56
C VAL A 45 5.21 -0.37 -16.24
N GLU A 46 5.09 0.05 -14.98
CA GLU A 46 4.19 1.15 -14.57
C GLU A 46 4.49 2.41 -15.37
N HIS A 47 5.75 2.87 -15.39
CA HIS A 47 6.15 4.05 -16.16
C HIS A 47 5.86 3.91 -17.66
N LEU A 48 6.06 2.71 -18.23
CA LEU A 48 5.77 2.48 -19.66
C LEU A 48 4.29 2.66 -20.00
N PHE A 49 3.35 2.37 -19.10
CA PHE A 49 1.93 2.60 -19.35
C PHE A 49 1.59 4.07 -19.61
N PHE A 50 2.43 5.01 -19.14
CA PHE A 50 2.25 6.44 -19.36
C PHE A 50 2.91 6.96 -20.65
N GLU A 51 3.71 6.16 -21.33
CA GLU A 51 4.39 6.56 -22.56
C GLU A 51 3.52 6.45 -23.81
N ARG A 52 2.54 5.51 -23.79
CA ARG A 52 1.67 5.27 -24.95
C ARG A 52 0.25 4.84 -24.55
N ALA A 53 -0.72 5.26 -25.37
CA ALA A 53 -2.09 4.78 -25.31
C ALA A 53 -2.67 4.73 -26.75
N GLY A 54 -2.47 3.63 -27.47
CA GLY A 54 -2.74 3.55 -28.90
C GLY A 54 -1.84 4.50 -29.69
N GLU A 55 -2.45 5.43 -30.45
CA GLU A 55 -1.71 6.43 -31.21
C GLU A 55 -1.17 7.60 -30.34
N LEU A 56 -1.65 7.70 -29.09
CA LEU A 56 -1.26 8.79 -28.19
C LEU A 56 0.14 8.55 -27.61
N ARG A 57 0.88 9.64 -27.44
CA ARG A 57 2.16 9.69 -26.72
C ARG A 57 2.00 10.37 -25.38
N ALA A 58 3.01 10.28 -24.51
CA ALA A 58 2.98 10.82 -23.16
C ALA A 58 2.45 12.27 -23.06
N GLU A 59 2.90 13.16 -23.96
CA GLU A 59 2.47 14.56 -23.97
C GLU A 59 0.96 14.69 -24.25
N GLU A 60 0.43 13.87 -25.16
CA GLU A 60 -1.00 13.87 -25.48
C GLU A 60 -1.84 13.21 -24.40
N ILE A 61 -1.32 12.14 -23.75
CA ILE A 61 -1.92 11.51 -22.58
C ILE A 61 -2.07 12.56 -21.47
N ASN A 62 -0.98 13.25 -21.12
CA ASN A 62 -0.97 14.30 -20.11
C ASN A 62 -1.93 15.45 -20.45
N ARG A 63 -1.98 15.86 -21.72
CA ARG A 63 -2.93 16.89 -22.19
C ARG A 63 -4.38 16.45 -21.98
N ARG A 64 -4.73 15.21 -22.30
CA ARG A 64 -6.09 14.70 -22.10
C ARG A 64 -6.48 14.59 -20.63
N MET A 65 -5.56 14.15 -19.75
CA MET A 65 -5.78 14.19 -18.31
C MET A 65 -6.06 15.63 -17.84
N SER A 66 -5.25 16.58 -18.27
CA SER A 66 -5.42 18.00 -17.92
C SER A 66 -6.77 18.57 -18.42
N GLU A 67 -7.20 18.21 -19.62
CA GLU A 67 -8.52 18.62 -20.17
C GLU A 67 -9.69 18.07 -19.37
N CYS A 68 -9.55 16.88 -18.78
CA CYS A 68 -10.52 16.32 -17.86
C CYS A 68 -10.46 16.96 -16.46
N GLY A 69 -9.42 17.73 -16.16
CA GLY A 69 -9.16 18.24 -14.80
C GLY A 69 -8.98 17.11 -13.78
N SER A 70 -8.37 16.01 -14.22
CA SER A 70 -8.18 14.79 -13.44
C SER A 70 -6.92 14.09 -13.93
N GLU A 71 -6.18 13.48 -13.02
CA GLU A 71 -4.97 12.71 -13.30
C GLU A 71 -5.25 11.21 -13.12
N ILE A 72 -4.60 10.39 -13.94
CA ILE A 72 -4.47 8.96 -13.68
C ILE A 72 -3.20 8.77 -12.89
N LEU A 73 -3.36 8.25 -11.68
CA LEU A 73 -2.26 7.94 -10.77
C LEU A 73 -1.98 6.44 -10.83
N ALA A 74 -0.73 6.07 -10.63
CA ALA A 74 -0.34 4.69 -10.46
C ALA A 74 0.69 4.53 -9.35
N TYR A 75 0.76 3.32 -8.80
CA TYR A 75 1.86 2.91 -7.93
C TYR A 75 2.08 1.40 -8.03
N THR A 76 3.30 0.99 -7.78
CA THR A 76 3.71 -0.41 -7.74
C THR A 76 4.11 -0.80 -6.33
N ALA A 77 3.45 -1.81 -5.79
CA ALA A 77 3.81 -2.46 -4.53
C ALA A 77 4.62 -3.75 -4.76
N LYS A 78 4.85 -4.54 -3.73
CA LYS A 78 5.62 -5.80 -3.81
C LYS A 78 4.91 -6.90 -4.61
N ASN A 79 3.59 -6.87 -4.65
CA ASN A 79 2.74 -7.98 -5.14
C ASN A 79 1.54 -7.50 -5.98
N HIS A 80 1.44 -6.21 -6.24
CA HIS A 80 0.39 -5.63 -7.10
C HIS A 80 0.81 -4.28 -7.67
N MET A 81 0.08 -3.85 -8.69
CA MET A 81 0.10 -2.51 -9.26
C MET A 81 -1.30 -1.93 -9.20
N CYS A 82 -1.44 -0.67 -8.89
CA CYS A 82 -2.72 0.00 -8.84
C CYS A 82 -2.72 1.21 -9.77
N PHE A 83 -3.81 1.37 -10.52
CA PHE A 83 -4.10 2.57 -11.29
C PHE A 83 -5.39 3.17 -10.77
N SER A 84 -5.42 4.48 -10.55
CA SER A 84 -6.61 5.15 -10.04
C SER A 84 -6.81 6.52 -10.66
N PHE A 85 -8.05 6.98 -10.68
CA PHE A 85 -8.38 8.37 -10.97
C PHE A 85 -9.62 8.81 -10.20
N HIS A 86 -9.69 10.11 -9.96
CA HIS A 86 -10.86 10.80 -9.41
C HIS A 86 -11.25 11.93 -10.33
N CYS A 87 -12.51 11.98 -10.76
CA CYS A 87 -12.97 12.98 -11.71
C CYS A 87 -14.44 13.39 -11.52
N ARG A 88 -14.83 14.45 -12.18
CA ARG A 88 -16.25 14.79 -12.32
C ARG A 88 -16.94 13.72 -13.18
N ARG A 89 -18.21 13.44 -12.87
CA ARG A 89 -19.00 12.44 -13.58
C ARG A 89 -19.05 12.67 -15.11
N GLU A 90 -19.13 13.92 -15.54
CA GLU A 90 -19.27 14.29 -16.96
C GLU A 90 -18.04 13.87 -17.81
N VAL A 91 -16.87 13.75 -17.21
CA VAL A 91 -15.62 13.35 -17.90
C VAL A 91 -15.20 11.90 -17.60
N PHE A 92 -15.99 11.17 -16.82
CA PHE A 92 -15.68 9.79 -16.42
C PHE A 92 -15.43 8.86 -17.61
N ALA A 93 -16.31 8.91 -18.63
CA ALA A 93 -16.17 8.08 -19.82
C ALA A 93 -14.86 8.34 -20.57
N GLN A 94 -14.41 9.60 -20.61
CA GLN A 94 -13.16 10.00 -21.25
C GLN A 94 -11.94 9.49 -20.47
N GLN A 95 -11.94 9.67 -19.14
CA GLN A 95 -10.87 9.16 -18.26
C GLN A 95 -10.78 7.63 -18.28
N LEU A 96 -11.93 6.95 -18.20
CA LEU A 96 -11.97 5.49 -18.30
C LEU A 96 -11.41 5.01 -19.65
N SER A 97 -11.81 5.64 -20.75
CA SER A 97 -11.31 5.31 -22.10
C SER A 97 -9.79 5.50 -22.19
N LEU A 98 -9.26 6.58 -21.61
CA LEU A 98 -7.82 6.84 -21.60
C LEU A 98 -7.08 5.78 -20.78
N LEU A 99 -7.50 5.50 -19.54
CA LEU A 99 -6.92 4.44 -18.71
C LEU A 99 -6.92 3.09 -19.43
N VAL A 100 -8.07 2.69 -19.99
CA VAL A 100 -8.19 1.41 -20.70
C VAL A 100 -7.27 1.36 -21.92
N SER A 101 -7.10 2.49 -22.64
CA SER A 101 -6.18 2.57 -23.77
C SER A 101 -4.73 2.42 -23.34
N MET A 102 -4.33 3.02 -22.21
CA MET A 102 -3.00 2.83 -21.60
C MET A 102 -2.78 1.37 -21.21
N LEU A 103 -3.73 0.76 -20.49
CA LEU A 103 -3.62 -0.63 -20.05
C LEU A 103 -3.59 -1.65 -21.20
N ARG A 104 -4.17 -1.34 -22.34
CA ARG A 104 -4.16 -2.20 -23.54
C ARG A 104 -2.90 -2.08 -24.38
N GLU A 105 -2.14 -1.01 -24.20
CA GLU A 105 -0.97 -0.74 -25.04
C GLU A 105 0.07 -1.87 -24.92
N LYS A 106 0.57 -2.34 -26.07
CA LYS A 106 1.60 -3.40 -26.18
C LYS A 106 2.77 -2.98 -27.06
N GLY A 107 2.63 -1.85 -27.74
CA GLY A 107 3.57 -1.41 -28.76
C GLY A 107 4.73 -0.56 -28.27
N HIS A 108 5.21 -0.79 -27.04
CA HIS A 108 6.39 -0.06 -26.52
C HIS A 108 7.64 -0.38 -27.36
N ALA A 109 8.43 0.65 -27.65
CA ALA A 109 9.63 0.59 -28.45
C ALA A 109 10.89 0.87 -27.60
N ALA A 110 12.07 0.66 -28.18
CA ALA A 110 13.33 1.01 -27.52
C ALA A 110 13.42 2.48 -27.12
N GLU A 111 12.78 3.37 -27.89
CA GLU A 111 12.66 4.79 -27.58
C GLU A 111 11.94 5.06 -26.26
N ASP A 112 10.88 4.30 -25.95
CA ASP A 112 10.14 4.46 -24.70
C ASP A 112 10.99 3.97 -23.50
N PHE A 113 11.75 2.87 -23.70
CA PHE A 113 12.72 2.37 -22.72
C PHE A 113 13.79 3.43 -22.41
N ASP A 114 14.37 4.03 -23.46
CA ASP A 114 15.43 5.05 -23.33
C ASP A 114 14.94 6.33 -22.64
N LYS A 115 13.63 6.64 -22.74
CA LYS A 115 13.02 7.75 -22.02
C LYS A 115 12.75 7.45 -20.56
N VAL A 116 12.22 6.26 -20.25
CA VAL A 116 11.78 5.87 -18.90
C VAL A 116 12.96 5.56 -17.98
N LEU A 117 14.00 4.91 -18.47
CA LEU A 117 15.14 4.50 -17.64
C LEU A 117 15.78 5.66 -16.85
N PRO A 118 16.10 6.84 -17.45
CA PRO A 118 16.67 7.96 -16.69
C PRO A 118 15.70 8.53 -15.66
N VAL A 119 14.38 8.47 -15.92
CA VAL A 119 13.37 8.96 -14.97
C VAL A 119 13.40 8.13 -13.70
N ILE A 120 13.38 6.81 -13.83
CA ILE A 120 13.45 5.90 -12.66
C ILE A 120 14.81 6.00 -11.95
N GLU A 121 15.92 6.14 -12.69
CA GLU A 121 17.24 6.35 -12.07
C GLU A 121 17.29 7.64 -11.24
N ASN A 122 16.63 8.73 -11.69
CA ASN A 122 16.50 9.96 -10.93
C ASN A 122 15.59 9.79 -9.70
N GLU A 123 14.48 9.08 -9.83
CA GLU A 123 13.61 8.77 -8.71
C GLU A 123 14.35 8.01 -7.61
N ILE A 124 15.14 6.99 -7.95
CA ILE A 124 15.98 6.26 -6.99
C ILE A 124 16.98 7.22 -6.31
N PHE A 125 17.54 8.18 -7.05
CA PHE A 125 18.50 9.14 -6.50
C PHE A 125 17.84 10.16 -5.55
N GLU A 126 16.60 10.57 -5.85
CA GLU A 126 15.86 11.57 -5.06
C GLU A 126 15.18 10.97 -3.82
N TYR A 127 15.10 9.64 -3.74
CA TYR A 127 14.44 8.96 -2.62
C TYR A 127 15.08 9.36 -1.28
N ASP A 128 14.25 9.74 -0.29
CA ASP A 128 14.79 10.20 1.00
C ASP A 128 15.57 9.08 1.69
N PHE A 129 16.68 9.46 2.30
CA PHE A 129 17.59 8.50 2.95
C PHE A 129 16.87 7.66 4.02
N TYR A 130 16.02 8.28 4.84
CA TYR A 130 15.35 7.56 5.92
C TYR A 130 14.28 6.59 5.41
N ASP A 131 13.53 7.00 4.38
CA ASP A 131 12.54 6.13 3.74
C ASP A 131 13.21 4.95 3.06
N TYR A 132 14.30 5.20 2.33
CA TYR A 132 15.10 4.15 1.71
C TYR A 132 15.68 3.17 2.75
N ALA A 133 16.25 3.68 3.84
CA ALA A 133 16.83 2.85 4.89
C ALA A 133 15.76 2.03 5.63
N ARG A 134 14.56 2.59 5.84
CA ARG A 134 13.41 1.89 6.43
C ARG A 134 12.95 0.75 5.52
N GLU A 135 12.76 1.02 4.23
CA GLU A 135 12.39 -0.02 3.26
C GLU A 135 13.47 -1.11 3.18
N ASP A 136 14.75 -0.74 3.14
CA ASP A 136 15.88 -1.67 3.13
C ASP A 136 15.89 -2.60 4.37
N VAL A 137 15.53 -2.07 5.54
CA VAL A 137 15.34 -2.89 6.74
C VAL A 137 14.18 -3.85 6.59
N LEU A 138 13.00 -3.36 6.18
CA LEU A 138 11.80 -4.17 6.09
C LEU A 138 11.96 -5.31 5.08
N ARG A 139 12.49 -5.04 3.90
CA ARG A 139 12.66 -6.07 2.86
C ARG A 139 13.60 -7.20 3.30
N GLU A 140 14.61 -6.93 4.13
CA GLU A 140 15.54 -7.94 4.61
C GLU A 140 14.97 -8.83 5.73
N LEU A 141 13.81 -8.45 6.30
CA LEU A 141 13.12 -9.22 7.34
C LEU A 141 12.20 -10.31 6.79
N TRP A 142 11.72 -10.21 5.55
CA TRP A 142 10.81 -11.20 4.98
C TRP A 142 11.42 -12.60 4.91
N TYR A 143 10.66 -13.62 5.31
CA TYR A 143 11.04 -15.04 5.11
C TYR A 143 10.86 -15.47 3.66
N ASP A 144 9.91 -14.89 2.94
CA ASP A 144 9.85 -15.08 1.50
C ASP A 144 10.87 -14.19 0.79
N ALA A 145 11.94 -14.81 0.30
CA ALA A 145 13.05 -14.11 -0.35
C ALA A 145 12.63 -13.30 -1.59
N ARG A 146 11.48 -13.60 -2.20
CA ARG A 146 10.96 -12.87 -3.37
C ARG A 146 10.65 -11.41 -3.03
N TYR A 147 10.26 -11.13 -1.78
CA TYR A 147 9.91 -9.78 -1.33
C TYR A 147 11.10 -8.93 -0.89
N ARG A 148 12.33 -9.48 -0.96
CA ARG A 148 13.56 -8.76 -0.56
C ARG A 148 14.09 -7.83 -1.64
N GLU A 149 13.67 -7.99 -2.89
CA GLU A 149 14.09 -7.09 -3.95
C GLU A 149 13.38 -5.73 -3.83
N SER A 150 14.10 -4.65 -4.18
CA SER A 150 13.52 -3.30 -4.19
C SER A 150 12.47 -3.19 -5.29
N VAL A 151 11.33 -2.55 -4.98
CA VAL A 151 10.30 -2.22 -5.98
C VAL A 151 10.85 -1.25 -7.02
N LEU A 152 11.58 -0.22 -6.58
CA LEU A 152 12.23 0.75 -7.47
C LEU A 152 13.32 0.11 -8.34
N GLY A 153 13.88 -1.02 -7.90
CA GLY A 153 15.03 -1.63 -8.53
C GLY A 153 16.35 -0.99 -8.12
N THR A 154 17.38 -1.30 -8.87
CA THR A 154 18.70 -0.67 -8.78
C THR A 154 19.15 -0.24 -10.19
N PRO A 155 20.00 0.79 -10.35
CA PRO A 155 20.47 1.20 -11.68
C PRO A 155 21.08 0.06 -12.48
N LYS A 156 21.77 -0.88 -11.81
CA LYS A 156 22.35 -2.07 -12.46
C LYS A 156 21.26 -3.03 -12.96
N ALA A 157 20.25 -3.32 -12.15
CA ALA A 157 19.15 -4.21 -12.51
C ALA A 157 18.32 -3.60 -13.64
N LEU A 158 17.97 -2.31 -13.55
CA LEU A 158 17.19 -1.59 -14.56
C LEU A 158 17.87 -1.59 -15.94
N ARG A 159 19.18 -1.34 -16.00
CA ARG A 159 19.96 -1.38 -17.24
C ARG A 159 20.09 -2.78 -17.84
N SER A 160 19.83 -3.83 -17.07
CA SER A 160 19.83 -5.21 -17.59
C SER A 160 18.47 -5.65 -18.15
N LEU A 161 17.41 -4.85 -17.96
CA LEU A 161 16.08 -5.16 -18.50
C LEU A 161 16.07 -5.08 -20.02
N THR A 162 15.25 -5.90 -20.64
CA THR A 162 14.99 -5.88 -22.07
C THR A 162 13.50 -5.60 -22.31
N LEU A 163 13.16 -5.07 -23.49
CA LEU A 163 11.77 -4.89 -23.89
C LEU A 163 10.97 -6.19 -23.81
N GLU A 164 11.58 -7.32 -24.16
CA GLU A 164 10.94 -8.64 -24.05
C GLU A 164 10.58 -8.99 -22.60
N THR A 165 11.51 -8.75 -21.66
CA THR A 165 11.27 -8.96 -20.22
C THR A 165 10.13 -8.08 -19.71
N LEU A 166 10.12 -6.80 -20.08
CA LEU A 166 9.09 -5.84 -19.68
C LEU A 166 7.73 -6.20 -20.27
N GLN A 167 7.69 -6.59 -21.54
CA GLN A 167 6.46 -7.01 -22.20
C GLN A 167 5.87 -8.28 -21.58
N LYS A 168 6.72 -9.26 -21.26
CA LYS A 168 6.29 -10.48 -20.55
C LYS A 168 5.75 -10.16 -19.16
N ALA A 169 6.42 -9.30 -18.39
CA ALA A 169 5.96 -8.87 -17.08
C ALA A 169 4.61 -8.13 -17.18
N ARG A 170 4.50 -7.20 -18.12
CA ARG A 170 3.26 -6.47 -18.42
C ARG A 170 2.10 -7.40 -18.77
N ASP A 171 2.29 -8.37 -19.66
CA ASP A 171 1.24 -9.30 -20.04
C ASP A 171 0.81 -10.20 -18.87
N GLY A 172 1.73 -10.50 -17.95
CA GLY A 172 1.48 -11.26 -16.71
C GLY A 172 0.61 -10.52 -15.67
N LEU A 173 0.39 -9.20 -15.81
CA LEU A 173 -0.49 -8.43 -14.93
C LEU A 173 -1.98 -8.73 -15.16
N PHE A 174 -2.36 -9.16 -16.37
CA PHE A 174 -3.75 -9.33 -16.76
C PHE A 174 -4.25 -10.75 -16.45
N THR A 175 -4.68 -10.93 -15.20
CA THR A 175 -5.16 -12.19 -14.65
C THR A 175 -6.59 -12.05 -14.10
N ASP A 176 -7.26 -13.18 -13.81
CA ASP A 176 -8.59 -13.21 -13.18
C ASP A 176 -8.59 -12.75 -11.70
N ALA A 177 -7.39 -12.39 -11.16
CA ALA A 177 -7.24 -11.72 -9.89
C ALA A 177 -7.35 -10.18 -9.97
N VAL A 178 -7.59 -9.60 -11.15
CA VAL A 178 -7.83 -8.16 -11.30
C VAL A 178 -9.07 -7.74 -10.51
N HIS A 179 -8.92 -6.65 -9.74
CA HIS A 179 -10.01 -6.04 -8.99
C HIS A 179 -10.22 -4.60 -9.42
N ILE A 180 -11.50 -4.22 -9.54
CA ILE A 180 -11.94 -2.88 -9.94
C ILE A 180 -12.79 -2.34 -8.81
N PHE A 181 -12.43 -1.18 -8.29
CA PHE A 181 -13.14 -0.45 -7.27
C PHE A 181 -13.73 0.82 -7.90
N LEU A 182 -15.04 1.01 -7.75
CA LEU A 182 -15.76 2.16 -8.29
C LEU A 182 -16.59 2.79 -7.17
N ALA A 183 -16.45 4.09 -6.93
CA ALA A 183 -17.28 4.80 -5.95
C ALA A 183 -17.71 6.16 -6.44
N GLY A 184 -18.87 6.64 -5.98
CA GLY A 184 -19.34 7.99 -6.23
C GLY A 184 -20.68 8.11 -6.91
N GLY A 185 -20.87 9.25 -7.58
CA GLY A 185 -22.13 9.65 -8.22
C GLY A 185 -22.29 9.08 -9.62
N PHE A 186 -22.04 7.79 -9.82
CA PHE A 186 -22.26 7.10 -11.10
C PHE A 186 -23.67 6.51 -11.21
N SER A 187 -24.09 6.18 -12.43
CA SER A 187 -25.34 5.47 -12.76
C SER A 187 -25.03 4.12 -13.42
N GLU A 188 -26.07 3.39 -13.79
CA GLU A 188 -25.95 2.16 -14.59
C GLU A 188 -25.22 2.38 -15.93
N THR A 189 -25.26 3.62 -16.47
CA THR A 189 -24.52 3.95 -17.70
C THR A 189 -23.02 3.87 -17.47
N GLU A 190 -22.50 4.54 -16.44
CA GLU A 190 -21.08 4.53 -16.11
C GLU A 190 -20.64 3.12 -15.66
N LEU A 191 -21.47 2.42 -14.89
CA LEU A 191 -21.20 1.04 -14.50
C LEU A 191 -21.13 0.10 -15.70
N SER A 192 -21.99 0.28 -16.69
CA SER A 192 -21.97 -0.50 -17.95
C SER A 192 -20.69 -0.23 -18.74
N LEU A 193 -20.25 1.05 -18.81
CA LEU A 193 -18.97 1.38 -19.45
C LEU A 193 -17.78 0.67 -18.77
N VAL A 194 -17.76 0.60 -17.45
CA VAL A 194 -16.73 -0.15 -16.72
C VAL A 194 -16.78 -1.64 -17.07
N LYS A 195 -17.97 -2.24 -17.06
CA LYS A 195 -18.15 -3.67 -17.42
C LYS A 195 -17.64 -3.94 -18.83
N GLU A 196 -18.13 -3.21 -19.84
CA GLU A 196 -17.73 -3.37 -21.25
C GLU A 196 -16.21 -3.18 -21.43
N ALA A 197 -15.65 -2.15 -20.79
CA ALA A 197 -14.23 -1.85 -20.88
C ALA A 197 -13.36 -3.01 -20.37
N PHE A 198 -13.66 -3.53 -19.19
CA PHE A 198 -12.84 -4.57 -18.55
C PHE A 198 -13.18 -5.98 -19.01
N GLU A 199 -14.42 -6.30 -19.40
CA GLU A 199 -14.75 -7.59 -20.04
C GLU A 199 -14.02 -7.85 -21.34
N SER A 200 -13.58 -6.79 -22.01
CA SER A 200 -12.81 -6.88 -23.25
C SER A 200 -11.34 -7.30 -23.07
N PHE A 201 -10.83 -7.36 -21.83
CA PHE A 201 -9.49 -7.88 -21.56
C PHE A 201 -9.51 -9.42 -21.53
N SER A 202 -8.53 -10.01 -22.20
CA SER A 202 -8.24 -11.44 -22.05
C SER A 202 -7.44 -11.65 -20.77
N LEU A 203 -8.06 -12.23 -19.76
CA LEU A 203 -7.42 -12.52 -18.48
C LEU A 203 -6.99 -14.00 -18.43
N SER A 204 -5.78 -14.23 -17.92
CA SER A 204 -5.28 -15.58 -17.64
C SER A 204 -5.59 -15.96 -16.17
N PRO A 205 -5.65 -17.25 -15.83
CA PRO A 205 -5.75 -17.64 -14.42
C PRO A 205 -4.58 -17.12 -13.61
N PHE A 206 -4.87 -16.49 -12.45
CA PHE A 206 -3.83 -16.11 -11.50
C PHE A 206 -3.29 -17.36 -10.81
N SER A 207 -1.99 -17.54 -10.88
CA SER A 207 -1.30 -18.66 -10.24
C SER A 207 -0.22 -18.12 -9.30
N PRO A 208 -0.51 -18.02 -7.99
CA PRO A 208 0.49 -17.58 -7.03
C PRO A 208 1.66 -18.57 -7.02
N LEU A 209 2.87 -18.07 -7.14
CA LEU A 209 4.08 -18.87 -7.02
C LEU A 209 4.28 -19.30 -5.56
N PRO A 210 4.79 -20.52 -5.31
CA PRO A 210 5.12 -20.94 -3.95
C PRO A 210 6.18 -20.02 -3.34
N PRO A 211 6.13 -19.77 -2.02
CA PRO A 211 7.13 -18.92 -1.36
C PRO A 211 8.54 -19.51 -1.47
N VAL A 212 9.51 -18.63 -1.66
CA VAL A 212 10.94 -18.97 -1.62
C VAL A 212 11.44 -18.73 -0.22
N SER A 213 11.28 -19.74 0.65
CA SER A 213 11.63 -19.61 2.06
C SER A 213 13.14 -19.45 2.26
N ALA A 214 13.52 -18.38 2.94
CA ALA A 214 14.88 -18.12 3.37
C ALA A 214 14.87 -17.35 4.70
N PRO A 215 15.80 -17.60 5.63
CA PRO A 215 15.83 -16.87 6.89
C PRO A 215 16.07 -15.37 6.64
N PRO A 216 15.49 -14.48 7.45
CA PRO A 216 15.78 -13.05 7.40
C PRO A 216 17.29 -12.79 7.49
N ARG A 217 17.75 -11.77 6.76
CA ARG A 217 19.19 -11.40 6.83
C ARG A 217 19.55 -10.75 8.16
N TYR A 218 18.58 -10.06 8.78
CA TYR A 218 18.75 -9.48 10.12
C TYR A 218 18.21 -10.41 11.19
N LEU A 219 19.11 -11.21 11.77
CA LEU A 219 18.78 -12.11 12.88
C LEU A 219 18.96 -11.46 14.27
N LYS A 220 19.59 -10.29 14.33
CA LYS A 220 19.86 -9.53 15.56
C LYS A 220 19.58 -8.04 15.30
N ASP A 221 19.51 -7.28 16.40
CA ASP A 221 19.49 -5.82 16.32
C ASP A 221 20.68 -5.29 15.51
N VAL A 222 20.43 -4.29 14.66
CA VAL A 222 21.44 -3.77 13.75
C VAL A 222 21.53 -2.25 13.87
N GLU A 223 22.75 -1.72 13.95
CA GLU A 223 23.01 -0.33 13.65
C GLU A 223 23.15 -0.17 12.12
N LYS A 224 22.16 0.40 11.49
CA LYS A 224 22.26 0.83 10.10
C LYS A 224 22.68 2.28 10.07
N VAL A 225 23.96 2.46 9.92
CA VAL A 225 24.60 3.64 9.37
C VAL A 225 24.66 4.89 10.27
N GLY A 226 25.79 5.51 10.20
CA GLY A 226 26.03 6.92 10.39
C GLY A 226 26.48 7.35 11.76
N ARG A 227 27.45 8.24 11.71
CA ARG A 227 28.03 8.92 12.88
C ARG A 227 27.20 10.12 13.32
N GLY A 228 25.97 10.28 12.83
CA GLY A 228 25.05 11.36 13.18
C GLY A 228 24.73 11.41 14.68
N ARG A 229 24.37 12.59 15.17
CA ARG A 229 23.93 12.78 16.56
C ARG A 229 22.47 12.39 16.75
N ASP A 230 21.67 12.50 15.69
CA ASP A 230 20.25 12.20 15.66
C ASP A 230 20.05 10.90 14.88
N LEU A 231 19.37 9.95 15.50
CA LEU A 231 19.09 8.63 14.96
C LEU A 231 17.59 8.41 14.90
N GLN A 232 17.14 7.70 13.87
CA GLN A 232 15.83 7.09 13.85
C GLN A 232 15.96 5.69 14.47
N MET A 233 15.22 5.45 15.53
CA MET A 233 15.18 4.17 16.19
C MET A 233 13.90 3.46 15.79
N MET A 234 14.04 2.31 15.12
CA MET A 234 12.94 1.53 14.55
C MET A 234 12.80 0.22 15.30
N PHE A 235 11.62 -0.04 15.80
CA PHE A 235 11.21 -1.30 16.43
C PHE A 235 10.38 -2.07 15.44
N THR A 236 10.72 -3.32 15.17
CA THR A 236 9.97 -4.20 14.27
C THR A 236 9.52 -5.46 15.01
N TYR A 237 8.32 -5.92 14.66
CA TYR A 237 7.71 -7.14 15.18
C TYR A 237 7.24 -7.94 13.96
N HIS A 238 7.93 -9.05 13.70
CA HIS A 238 7.63 -9.89 12.56
C HIS A 238 6.79 -11.09 13.00
N VAL A 239 5.59 -11.19 12.47
CA VAL A 239 4.61 -12.24 12.73
C VAL A 239 4.48 -13.12 11.49
N LYS A 240 4.54 -14.43 11.69
CA LYS A 240 4.24 -15.43 10.66
C LYS A 240 2.85 -16.01 10.88
N ASP A 241 2.26 -16.52 9.81
CA ASP A 241 0.94 -17.15 9.84
C ASP A 241 -0.13 -16.24 10.46
N VAL A 242 -0.05 -14.94 10.11
CA VAL A 242 -1.00 -13.93 10.56
C VAL A 242 -2.41 -14.24 10.04
N SER A 243 -3.39 -14.11 10.91
CA SER A 243 -4.79 -14.31 10.56
C SER A 243 -5.39 -13.08 9.86
N GLU A 244 -6.46 -13.28 9.06
CA GLU A 244 -7.21 -12.16 8.45
C GLU A 244 -7.74 -11.18 9.51
N GLU A 245 -8.13 -11.67 10.69
CA GLU A 245 -8.58 -10.82 11.78
C GLU A 245 -7.45 -9.91 12.30
N GLU A 246 -6.26 -10.45 12.52
CA GLU A 246 -5.11 -9.66 12.97
C GLU A 246 -4.72 -8.61 11.93
N ILE A 247 -4.73 -8.94 10.64
CA ILE A 247 -4.51 -7.99 9.56
C ILE A 247 -5.55 -6.86 9.62
N PHE A 248 -6.84 -7.22 9.68
CA PHE A 248 -7.94 -6.26 9.71
C PHE A 248 -7.88 -5.33 10.94
N LEU A 249 -7.44 -5.84 12.10
CA LEU A 249 -7.36 -5.08 13.35
C LEU A 249 -6.08 -4.22 13.47
N SER A 250 -5.05 -4.52 12.71
CA SER A 250 -3.76 -3.80 12.75
C SER A 250 -3.87 -2.29 12.57
N PRO A 251 -4.63 -1.73 11.61
CA PRO A 251 -4.79 -0.28 11.47
C PRO A 251 -5.50 0.36 12.67
N TYR A 252 -6.46 -0.32 13.28
CA TYR A 252 -7.14 0.20 14.47
C TYR A 252 -6.23 0.23 15.69
N LEU A 253 -5.46 -0.84 15.87
CA LEU A 253 -4.45 -0.91 16.91
C LEU A 253 -3.37 0.15 16.71
N LYS A 254 -2.84 0.28 15.49
CA LYS A 254 -1.87 1.31 15.12
C LYS A 254 -2.37 2.71 15.50
N ASN A 255 -3.62 3.02 15.14
CA ASN A 255 -4.21 4.31 15.44
C ASN A 255 -4.37 4.55 16.95
N ALA A 256 -4.91 3.57 17.70
CA ALA A 256 -5.08 3.70 19.14
C ALA A 256 -3.76 3.90 19.89
N VAL A 257 -2.72 3.24 19.44
CA VAL A 257 -1.43 3.22 20.14
C VAL A 257 -0.55 4.42 19.78
N PHE A 258 -0.55 4.86 18.49
CA PHE A 258 0.45 5.81 18.00
C PHE A 258 -0.12 7.11 17.40
N TYR A 259 -1.39 7.16 16.98
CA TYR A 259 -1.92 8.31 16.26
C TYR A 259 -3.05 9.02 17.03
N GLY A 260 -2.96 10.34 17.07
CA GLY A 260 -3.89 11.22 17.78
C GLY A 260 -3.28 11.82 19.04
N MET A 261 -3.91 12.87 19.53
CA MET A 261 -3.43 13.59 20.73
C MET A 261 -3.53 12.74 22.00
N ASP A 262 -4.52 11.85 22.06
CA ASP A 262 -4.86 10.93 23.12
C ASP A 262 -4.34 9.50 22.87
N ALA A 263 -3.45 9.32 21.87
CA ALA A 263 -2.81 8.03 21.61
C ALA A 263 -2.00 7.57 22.84
N VAL A 264 -2.03 6.27 23.09
CA VAL A 264 -1.36 5.65 24.26
C VAL A 264 0.11 6.03 24.35
N PHE A 265 0.80 6.11 23.20
CA PHE A 265 2.21 6.50 23.14
C PHE A 265 2.42 7.93 23.66
N ASN A 266 1.61 8.88 23.23
CA ASN A 266 1.73 10.29 23.62
C ASN A 266 1.47 10.48 25.13
N GLU A 267 0.42 9.85 25.65
CA GLU A 267 0.09 9.90 27.08
C GLU A 267 1.20 9.25 27.93
N PHE A 268 1.67 8.09 27.52
CA PHE A 268 2.72 7.35 28.23
C PHE A 268 4.04 8.14 28.26
N MET A 269 4.53 8.63 27.10
CA MET A 269 5.78 9.38 27.04
C MET A 269 5.73 10.69 27.83
N THR A 270 4.57 11.33 27.83
CA THR A 270 4.33 12.54 28.63
C THR A 270 4.40 12.23 30.13
N ALA A 271 3.76 11.14 30.57
CA ALA A 271 3.77 10.71 31.98
C ALA A 271 5.19 10.32 32.46
N GLU A 272 5.97 9.65 31.62
CA GLU A 272 7.36 9.28 31.92
C GLU A 272 8.34 10.47 31.81
N GLY A 273 7.89 11.62 31.30
CA GLY A 273 8.73 12.81 31.11
C GLY A 273 9.83 12.61 30.06
N PHE A 274 9.63 11.68 29.13
CA PHE A 274 10.61 11.41 28.07
C PHE A 274 10.38 12.33 26.88
N PRO A 275 11.34 13.19 26.49
CA PRO A 275 11.16 14.12 25.40
C PRO A 275 11.17 13.38 24.05
N PHE A 276 10.12 13.51 23.28
CA PHE A 276 10.04 13.06 21.89
C PHE A 276 9.38 14.15 21.04
N TYR A 277 9.61 14.14 19.75
CA TYR A 277 8.99 15.09 18.82
C TYR A 277 7.84 14.46 18.04
N SER A 278 8.07 13.27 17.51
CA SER A 278 7.09 12.52 16.75
C SER A 278 7.37 11.02 16.84
N VAL A 279 6.35 10.24 16.69
CA VAL A 279 6.38 8.81 16.46
C VAL A 279 5.71 8.53 15.12
N ASP A 280 6.25 7.61 14.36
CA ASP A 280 5.60 7.04 13.19
C ASP A 280 5.44 5.54 13.40
N ALA A 281 4.35 4.96 12.91
CA ALA A 281 4.08 3.55 13.02
C ALA A 281 3.32 3.06 11.78
N ASP A 282 3.68 1.88 11.32
CA ASP A 282 2.97 1.25 10.21
C ASP A 282 3.16 -0.27 10.27
N TYR A 283 2.53 -0.94 9.31
CA TYR A 283 2.70 -2.38 9.13
C TYR A 283 2.74 -2.69 7.63
N ALA A 284 3.34 -3.82 7.30
CA ALA A 284 3.34 -4.37 5.95
C ALA A 284 2.89 -5.82 6.02
N VAL A 285 2.04 -6.23 5.07
CA VAL A 285 1.54 -7.60 4.94
C VAL A 285 1.94 -8.15 3.58
N LEU A 286 2.57 -9.33 3.55
CA LEU A 286 2.91 -10.02 2.31
C LEU A 286 2.68 -11.53 2.50
N GLY A 287 1.75 -12.08 1.75
CA GLY A 287 1.33 -13.47 1.94
C GLY A 287 0.71 -13.69 3.32
N ASN A 288 1.33 -14.55 4.13
CA ASN A 288 0.92 -14.83 5.51
C ASN A 288 1.85 -14.23 6.57
N GLU A 289 2.70 -13.28 6.17
CA GLU A 289 3.62 -12.58 7.06
C GLU A 289 3.18 -11.14 7.27
N LEU A 290 3.30 -10.64 8.50
CA LEU A 290 3.08 -9.25 8.86
C LEU A 290 4.30 -8.72 9.61
N ILE A 291 4.81 -7.57 9.21
CA ILE A 291 5.80 -6.81 9.94
C ILE A 291 5.14 -5.54 10.44
N PHE A 292 4.86 -5.48 11.74
CA PHE A 292 4.46 -4.25 12.41
C PHE A 292 5.71 -3.50 12.84
N TYR A 293 5.75 -2.18 12.66
CA TYR A 293 6.88 -1.38 13.11
C TYR A 293 6.45 0.00 13.60
N TRP A 294 7.28 0.56 14.46
CA TRP A 294 7.18 1.96 14.85
C TRP A 294 8.58 2.55 15.04
N LEU A 295 8.70 3.83 14.89
CA LEU A 295 9.98 4.53 14.90
C LEU A 295 9.87 5.91 15.53
N VAL A 296 10.96 6.31 16.16
CA VAL A 296 11.12 7.63 16.79
C VAL A 296 12.48 8.21 16.50
N HIS A 297 12.58 9.54 16.49
CA HIS A 297 13.86 10.21 16.46
C HIS A 297 14.43 10.33 17.88
N VAL A 298 15.63 9.81 18.08
CA VAL A 298 16.33 9.84 19.37
C VAL A 298 17.75 10.38 19.22
N LYS A 299 18.25 11.07 20.25
CA LYS A 299 19.67 11.41 20.31
C LYS A 299 20.48 10.16 20.64
N LYS A 300 21.65 10.01 20.03
CA LYS A 300 22.53 8.84 20.25
C LYS A 300 22.78 8.52 21.72
N ARG A 301 22.90 9.56 22.57
CA ARG A 301 23.12 9.40 24.03
C ARG A 301 21.92 8.79 24.77
N ASP A 302 20.70 8.92 24.20
CA ASP A 302 19.43 8.54 24.87
C ASP A 302 18.92 7.16 24.39
N VAL A 303 19.64 6.49 23.47
CA VAL A 303 19.24 5.20 22.86
C VAL A 303 18.97 4.11 23.91
N ASN A 304 19.87 3.93 24.88
CA ASN A 304 19.70 2.88 25.88
C ASN A 304 18.54 3.18 26.83
N ALA A 305 18.42 4.44 27.28
CA ALA A 305 17.30 4.85 28.11
C ALA A 305 15.97 4.67 27.38
N PHE A 306 15.92 4.99 26.08
CA PHE A 306 14.73 4.81 25.28
C PHE A 306 14.38 3.32 25.09
N LYS A 307 15.36 2.43 24.94
CA LYS A 307 15.11 0.98 24.87
C LYS A 307 14.40 0.46 26.14
N GLU A 308 14.80 0.94 27.30
CA GLU A 308 14.17 0.57 28.58
C GLU A 308 12.74 1.12 28.68
N VAL A 309 12.54 2.39 28.34
CA VAL A 309 11.21 3.04 28.30
C VAL A 309 10.28 2.32 27.32
N ALA A 310 10.76 1.96 26.13
CA ALA A 310 10.00 1.23 25.13
C ALA A 310 9.47 -0.12 25.65
N GLN A 311 10.28 -0.87 26.44
CA GLN A 311 9.82 -2.13 27.05
C GLN A 311 8.72 -1.93 28.09
N VAL A 312 8.73 -0.80 28.81
CA VAL A 312 7.65 -0.45 29.74
C VAL A 312 6.41 -0.05 28.99
N PHE A 313 6.57 0.75 27.93
CA PHE A 313 5.50 1.17 27.03
C PHE A 313 4.75 -0.03 26.43
N GLU A 314 5.47 -1.00 25.87
CA GLU A 314 4.86 -2.21 25.29
C GLU A 314 3.91 -2.93 26.26
N ARG A 315 4.25 -2.95 27.55
CA ARG A 315 3.40 -3.52 28.59
C ARG A 315 2.26 -2.59 29.00
N ALA A 316 2.46 -1.29 28.91
CA ALA A 316 1.43 -0.29 29.22
C ALA A 316 0.26 -0.35 28.21
N VAL A 317 0.53 -0.61 26.93
CA VAL A 317 -0.50 -0.79 25.90
C VAL A 317 -1.54 -1.84 26.30
N LEU A 318 -1.14 -2.95 26.95
CA LEU A 318 -2.04 -4.02 27.39
C LEU A 318 -2.99 -3.62 28.54
N LYS A 319 -2.88 -2.40 29.05
CA LYS A 319 -3.71 -1.86 30.14
C LYS A 319 -4.40 -0.56 29.75
N ALA A 320 -4.08 -0.03 28.57
CA ALA A 320 -4.61 1.23 28.10
C ALA A 320 -6.04 1.07 27.56
N PRO A 321 -6.93 2.04 27.72
CA PRO A 321 -8.31 1.97 27.21
C PRO A 321 -8.31 2.25 25.68
N LEU A 322 -7.84 1.31 24.88
CA LEU A 322 -7.64 1.47 23.42
C LEU A 322 -8.92 1.90 22.70
N MET A 323 -10.07 1.36 23.11
CA MET A 323 -11.36 1.69 22.52
C MET A 323 -11.81 3.14 22.78
N SER A 324 -11.28 3.80 23.81
CA SER A 324 -11.58 5.23 24.03
C SER A 324 -10.97 6.11 22.95
N VAL A 325 -9.84 5.70 22.39
CA VAL A 325 -9.15 6.38 21.27
C VAL A 325 -9.77 5.98 19.94
N VAL A 326 -10.05 4.69 19.72
CA VAL A 326 -10.54 4.15 18.43
C VAL A 326 -12.00 4.57 18.16
N ARG A 327 -12.87 4.57 19.17
CA ARG A 327 -14.32 4.74 18.98
C ARG A 327 -14.73 6.06 18.31
N PRO A 328 -14.19 7.23 18.67
CA PRO A 328 -14.46 8.47 17.95
C PRO A 328 -14.06 8.40 16.47
N PHE A 329 -12.90 7.78 16.19
CA PHE A 329 -12.41 7.59 14.84
C PHE A 329 -13.33 6.72 13.97
N LEU A 330 -13.97 5.70 14.55
CA LEU A 330 -14.83 4.78 13.80
C LEU A 330 -16.09 5.47 13.27
N GLY A 331 -16.73 6.32 14.10
CA GLY A 331 -17.93 7.04 13.70
C GLY A 331 -17.66 8.06 12.60
N ASP A 332 -16.71 8.95 12.84
CA ASP A 332 -16.43 10.08 11.95
C ASP A 332 -15.81 9.63 10.62
N ASN A 333 -14.85 8.70 10.64
CA ASN A 333 -14.22 8.23 9.41
C ASN A 333 -15.21 7.51 8.49
N LEU A 334 -16.13 6.73 9.02
CA LEU A 334 -17.15 6.07 8.20
C LEU A 334 -18.09 7.07 7.53
N VAL A 335 -18.48 8.14 8.23
CA VAL A 335 -19.32 9.21 7.65
C VAL A 335 -18.58 9.92 6.51
N PHE A 336 -17.32 10.28 6.71
CA PHE A 336 -16.53 10.96 5.68
C PHE A 336 -16.25 10.11 4.44
N LEU A 337 -16.24 8.77 4.54
CA LEU A 337 -16.14 7.90 3.39
C LEU A 337 -17.38 7.97 2.49
N TYR A 338 -18.58 8.22 3.03
CA TYR A 338 -19.80 8.37 2.23
C TYR A 338 -19.78 9.61 1.33
N ASP A 339 -19.08 10.66 1.74
CA ASP A 339 -19.06 11.95 1.04
C ASP A 339 -17.82 12.11 0.13
N ASN A 340 -16.87 11.18 0.19
CA ASN A 340 -15.63 11.28 -0.58
C ASN A 340 -15.33 9.97 -1.32
N PRO A 341 -15.66 9.88 -2.62
CA PRO A 341 -15.43 8.68 -3.42
C PRO A 341 -13.96 8.26 -3.51
N GLU A 342 -13.03 9.20 -3.57
CA GLU A 342 -11.60 8.91 -3.63
C GLU A 342 -11.12 8.24 -2.34
N ARG A 343 -11.48 8.78 -1.19
CA ARG A 343 -11.15 8.15 0.11
C ARG A 343 -11.78 6.77 0.26
N LEU A 344 -13.00 6.58 -0.29
CA LEU A 344 -13.66 5.28 -0.24
C LEU A 344 -12.95 4.25 -1.14
N VAL A 345 -12.56 4.63 -2.35
CA VAL A 345 -11.79 3.77 -3.25
C VAL A 345 -10.42 3.44 -2.63
N ASN A 346 -9.71 4.43 -2.08
CA ASN A 346 -8.46 4.19 -1.38
C ASN A 346 -8.64 3.22 -0.19
N ARG A 347 -9.74 3.37 0.57
CA ARG A 347 -10.05 2.39 1.64
C ARG A 347 -10.26 0.98 1.13
N TYR A 348 -10.91 0.81 -0.04
CA TYR A 348 -11.08 -0.52 -0.64
C TYR A 348 -9.76 -1.10 -1.14
N THR A 349 -8.90 -0.28 -1.75
CA THR A 349 -7.57 -0.72 -2.20
C THR A 349 -6.69 -1.09 -1.01
N ASP A 350 -6.60 -0.27 0.03
CA ASP A 350 -5.80 -0.55 1.23
C ASP A 350 -6.20 -1.91 1.87
N LEU A 351 -7.50 -2.15 2.05
CA LEU A 351 -7.99 -3.42 2.59
C LEU A 351 -7.72 -4.61 1.68
N PHE A 352 -7.79 -4.39 0.37
CA PHE A 352 -7.48 -5.42 -0.60
C PHE A 352 -5.98 -5.75 -0.64
N GLU A 353 -5.11 -4.74 -0.55
CA GLU A 353 -3.66 -4.89 -0.50
C GLU A 353 -3.22 -5.79 0.64
N ASP A 354 -3.82 -5.58 1.81
CA ASP A 354 -3.49 -6.34 3.02
C ASP A 354 -3.98 -7.80 2.96
N SER A 355 -5.15 -8.05 2.38
CA SER A 355 -5.83 -9.36 2.49
C SER A 355 -6.09 -10.07 1.16
N PHE A 356 -5.85 -9.42 0.03
CA PHE A 356 -6.30 -9.84 -1.31
C PHE A 356 -7.80 -10.15 -1.38
N ARG A 357 -8.59 -9.52 -0.50
CA ARG A 357 -10.03 -9.66 -0.42
C ARG A 357 -10.71 -8.29 -0.47
N ALA A 358 -11.65 -8.13 -1.39
CA ALA A 358 -12.50 -6.94 -1.42
C ALA A 358 -13.42 -6.94 -0.18
N VAL A 359 -13.32 -5.90 0.65
CA VAL A 359 -14.13 -5.73 1.87
C VAL A 359 -15.04 -4.53 1.69
N THR A 360 -16.35 -4.74 1.80
CA THR A 360 -17.35 -3.67 1.72
C THR A 360 -17.28 -2.74 2.93
N LEU A 361 -17.80 -1.52 2.79
CA LEU A 361 -17.92 -0.59 3.90
C LEU A 361 -18.87 -1.12 4.98
N GLU A 362 -19.95 -1.82 4.57
CA GLU A 362 -20.87 -2.46 5.50
C GLU A 362 -20.17 -3.56 6.32
N GLU A 363 -19.38 -4.41 5.68
CA GLU A 363 -18.57 -5.42 6.37
C GLU A 363 -17.54 -4.78 7.30
N SER A 364 -16.81 -3.76 6.84
CA SER A 364 -15.86 -3.00 7.66
C SER A 364 -16.54 -2.39 8.88
N ARG A 365 -17.75 -1.84 8.73
CA ARG A 365 -18.54 -1.28 9.82
C ARG A 365 -18.95 -2.35 10.83
N ARG A 366 -19.40 -3.50 10.36
CA ARG A 366 -19.77 -4.64 11.23
C ARG A 366 -18.59 -5.08 12.07
N LEU A 367 -17.43 -5.32 11.44
CA LEU A 367 -16.21 -5.73 12.12
C LEU A 367 -15.74 -4.67 13.13
N ALA A 368 -15.86 -3.39 12.78
CA ALA A 368 -15.52 -2.27 13.67
C ALA A 368 -16.45 -2.19 14.90
N MET A 369 -17.74 -2.55 14.76
CA MET A 369 -18.69 -2.56 15.89
C MET A 369 -18.40 -3.71 16.89
N GLU A 370 -17.73 -4.77 16.46
CA GLU A 370 -17.33 -5.91 17.29
C GLU A 370 -15.99 -5.66 18.01
N LEU A 371 -15.33 -4.51 17.78
CA LEU A 371 -14.06 -4.18 18.42
C LEU A 371 -14.21 -4.04 19.93
N SER A 372 -13.19 -4.49 20.65
CA SER A 372 -13.02 -4.33 22.08
C SER A 372 -11.56 -4.20 22.44
N ASP A 373 -11.28 -3.65 23.63
CA ASP A 373 -9.92 -3.58 24.14
C ASP A 373 -9.24 -4.96 24.13
N ASN A 374 -9.96 -6.02 24.50
CA ASN A 374 -9.40 -7.38 24.55
C ASN A 374 -8.95 -7.87 23.16
N ARG A 375 -9.75 -7.65 22.12
CA ARG A 375 -9.36 -8.04 20.74
C ARG A 375 -8.11 -7.29 20.29
N LEU A 376 -8.02 -5.98 20.58
CA LEU A 376 -6.84 -5.18 20.26
C LEU A 376 -5.61 -5.61 21.11
N TYR A 377 -5.81 -5.96 22.38
CA TYR A 377 -4.73 -6.51 23.21
C TYR A 377 -4.23 -7.86 22.68
N ASP A 378 -5.10 -8.69 22.13
CA ASP A 378 -4.70 -9.99 21.60
C ASP A 378 -3.84 -9.79 20.34
N VAL A 379 -4.19 -8.87 19.45
CA VAL A 379 -3.33 -8.48 18.30
C VAL A 379 -1.99 -7.93 18.79
N TRP A 380 -1.99 -7.03 19.78
CA TRP A 380 -0.74 -6.50 20.33
C TRP A 380 0.14 -7.59 20.96
N LYS A 381 -0.45 -8.55 21.65
CA LYS A 381 0.29 -9.73 22.18
C LYS A 381 0.90 -10.56 21.05
N THR A 382 0.17 -10.77 19.97
CA THR A 382 0.70 -11.46 18.78
C THR A 382 1.95 -10.74 18.25
N PHE A 383 1.92 -9.42 18.15
CA PHE A 383 3.11 -8.64 17.74
C PHE A 383 4.25 -8.80 18.74
N LEU A 384 3.98 -8.70 20.03
CA LEU A 384 5.01 -8.86 21.07
C LEU A 384 5.62 -10.28 21.13
N LEU A 385 4.87 -11.31 20.72
CA LEU A 385 5.35 -12.69 20.62
C LEU A 385 6.10 -12.96 19.30
N GLY A 386 5.97 -12.09 18.31
CA GLY A 386 6.70 -12.14 17.05
C GLY A 386 8.21 -11.92 17.23
N GLU A 387 8.94 -12.06 16.14
CA GLU A 387 10.37 -11.80 16.12
C GLU A 387 10.63 -10.29 16.20
N LYS A 388 11.04 -9.83 17.38
CA LYS A 388 11.38 -8.43 17.60
C LYS A 388 12.82 -8.12 17.20
N LYS A 389 13.02 -7.00 16.46
CA LYS A 389 14.33 -6.41 16.16
C LYS A 389 14.30 -4.90 16.39
N ILE A 390 15.46 -4.33 16.66
CA ILE A 390 15.66 -2.90 16.83
C ILE A 390 16.75 -2.43 15.87
N PHE A 391 16.44 -1.40 15.10
CA PHE A 391 17.37 -0.81 14.14
C PHE A 391 17.65 0.65 14.52
N LEU A 392 18.92 1.05 14.40
CA LEU A 392 19.36 2.44 14.53
C LEU A 392 19.77 2.96 13.17
N ILE A 393 18.99 3.90 12.64
CA ILE A 393 19.18 4.49 11.33
C ILE A 393 19.65 5.93 11.51
N GLY A 394 20.77 6.31 10.90
CA GLY A 394 21.30 7.66 10.97
C GLY A 394 21.98 8.07 9.69
N LYS A 395 21.97 9.38 9.37
CA LYS A 395 22.79 9.91 8.26
C LYS A 395 24.27 9.80 8.60
N GLN A 396 25.08 9.49 7.59
CA GLN A 396 26.56 9.45 7.72
C GLN A 396 27.14 10.83 7.98
#